data_6ef9f90fb0cd6b3e592f5d8206d0628e
#
_entry.id   6ef9f90fb0cd6b3e592f5d8206d0628e
#
_cell.length_a   1.000
_cell.length_b   1.000
_cell.length_c   1.000
_cell.angle_alpha   90.00
_cell.angle_beta   90.00
_cell.angle_gamma   90.00
#
_symmetry.space_group_name_H-M   'P 1'
#
loop_
_entity.id
_entity.type
_entity.pdbx_description
1 polymer ?
#
loop_
_entity_poly.entity_id
_entity_poly.type
_entity_poly.pdbx_seq_one_letter_code
_entity_poly.pdbx_strand_id
1 'polypeptide(L)'
;MLRILKMLYDCKIKYILVGGLAINLYGIPRTTIDVDIMIELNNDNILNLINCFKANGFRFRQPIDEKKLIDKEYRKQLKEEKNVIVLTLENPNNPLEVLDFFIDNPIDFNKAYSRKKILKVDDFEIYIASIEDIIEIKKISNRPIDISDIENLKLLKEHEEEL
;
A
#
# COMPACT_ATOMS: atom_id res chain seq x y z
N MET A 1 1.45 12.67 -2.93
CA MET A 1 1.39 11.30 -3.48
C MET A 1 2.59 10.96 -4.36
N LEU A 2 2.85 11.71 -5.43
CA LEU A 2 3.93 11.39 -6.38
C LEU A 2 5.32 11.32 -5.72
N ARG A 3 5.62 12.22 -4.78
CA ARG A 3 6.87 12.20 -4.01
C ARG A 3 7.01 10.90 -3.20
N ILE A 4 5.95 10.42 -2.57
CA ILE A 4 5.98 9.14 -1.82
C ILE A 4 6.29 7.97 -2.76
N LEU A 5 5.65 7.90 -3.92
CA LEU A 5 5.88 6.84 -4.91
C LEU A 5 7.32 6.87 -5.44
N LYS A 6 7.85 8.07 -5.69
CA LYS A 6 9.26 8.22 -6.08
C LYS A 6 10.21 7.80 -4.96
N MET A 7 9.93 8.15 -3.72
CA MET A 7 10.74 7.70 -2.57
C MET A 7 10.76 6.18 -2.44
N LEU A 8 9.61 5.51 -2.60
CA LEU A 8 9.54 4.04 -2.58
C LEU A 8 10.42 3.41 -3.66
N TYR A 9 10.44 3.99 -4.85
CA TYR A 9 11.28 3.54 -5.96
C TYR A 9 12.77 3.81 -5.69
N ASP A 10 13.14 5.04 -5.34
CA ASP A 10 14.53 5.46 -5.13
C ASP A 10 15.18 4.69 -3.96
N CYS A 11 14.43 4.43 -2.89
CA CYS A 11 14.89 3.63 -1.76
C CYS A 11 14.79 2.12 -1.98
N LYS A 12 14.38 1.68 -3.18
CA LYS A 12 14.28 0.26 -3.55
C LYS A 12 13.41 -0.56 -2.60
N ILE A 13 12.31 0.03 -2.13
CA ILE A 13 11.35 -0.68 -1.31
C ILE A 13 10.60 -1.69 -2.18
N LYS A 14 10.51 -2.92 -1.71
CA LYS A 14 9.71 -3.96 -2.37
C LYS A 14 8.27 -3.86 -1.90
N TYR A 15 7.41 -3.27 -2.73
CA TYR A 15 6.03 -2.93 -2.42
C TYR A 15 5.09 -3.20 -3.60
N ILE A 16 3.80 -3.18 -3.30
CA ILE A 16 2.71 -3.15 -4.28
C ILE A 16 1.72 -2.08 -3.84
N LEU A 17 1.40 -1.15 -4.74
CA LEU A 17 0.36 -0.15 -4.51
C LEU A 17 -1.02 -0.81 -4.56
N VAL A 18 -1.83 -0.53 -3.55
CA VAL A 18 -3.22 -0.99 -3.39
C VAL A 18 -4.11 0.22 -3.08
N GLY A 19 -5.34 0.01 -2.68
CA GLY A 19 -6.23 1.06 -2.21
C GLY A 19 -6.73 2.02 -3.29
N GLY A 20 -7.13 3.22 -2.86
CA GLY A 20 -7.79 4.20 -3.73
C GLY A 20 -6.92 4.74 -4.84
N LEU A 21 -5.65 4.97 -4.58
CA LEU A 21 -4.72 5.47 -5.60
C LEU A 21 -4.48 4.44 -6.71
N ALA A 22 -4.38 3.15 -6.36
CA ALA A 22 -4.29 2.07 -7.35
C ALA A 22 -5.49 2.08 -8.29
N ILE A 23 -6.70 2.25 -7.75
CA ILE A 23 -7.95 2.34 -8.52
C ILE A 23 -7.93 3.54 -9.47
N ASN A 24 -7.46 4.72 -8.99
CA ASN A 24 -7.32 5.90 -9.83
C ASN A 24 -6.36 5.66 -11.00
N LEU A 25 -5.26 4.94 -10.77
CA LEU A 25 -4.28 4.61 -11.82
C LEU A 25 -4.80 3.59 -12.84
N TYR A 26 -5.86 2.87 -12.51
CA TYR A 26 -6.62 2.06 -13.47
C TYR A 26 -7.67 2.87 -14.26
N GLY A 27 -7.82 4.18 -13.99
CA GLY A 27 -8.72 5.07 -14.71
C GLY A 27 -10.10 5.23 -14.06
N ILE A 28 -10.31 4.70 -12.86
CA ILE A 28 -11.57 4.87 -12.12
C ILE A 28 -11.43 6.04 -11.15
N PRO A 29 -12.15 7.16 -11.36
CA PRO A 29 -12.07 8.34 -10.50
C PRO A 29 -12.51 8.02 -9.07
N ARG A 30 -11.64 8.31 -8.10
CA ARG A 30 -11.91 8.15 -6.68
C ARG A 30 -11.14 9.17 -5.86
N THR A 31 -11.79 9.79 -4.88
CA THR A 31 -11.11 10.67 -3.94
C THR A 31 -10.27 9.85 -2.98
N THR A 32 -8.98 10.13 -2.91
CA THR A 32 -8.02 9.52 -1.97
C THR A 32 -6.91 10.51 -1.66
N ILE A 33 -6.39 10.46 -0.44
CA ILE A 33 -5.25 11.27 0.00
C ILE A 33 -4.06 10.35 0.27
N ASP A 34 -4.32 9.16 0.78
CA ASP A 34 -3.33 8.22 1.25
C ASP A 34 -2.74 7.40 0.10
N VAL A 35 -1.48 7.05 0.24
CA VAL A 35 -0.83 6.01 -0.56
C VAL A 35 -0.88 4.71 0.25
N ASP A 36 -1.65 3.74 -0.21
CA ASP A 36 -1.79 2.44 0.46
C ASP A 36 -0.91 1.40 -0.21
N ILE A 37 -0.07 0.71 0.55
CA ILE A 37 0.81 -0.32 0.01
C ILE A 37 0.81 -1.61 0.85
N MET A 38 1.03 -2.73 0.17
CA MET A 38 1.58 -3.94 0.76
C MET A 38 3.10 -3.92 0.58
N ILE A 39 3.83 -4.45 1.53
CA ILE A 39 5.29 -4.61 1.44
C ILE A 39 5.70 -6.06 1.65
N GLU A 40 6.85 -6.44 1.10
CA GLU A 40 7.50 -7.68 1.53
C GLU A 40 7.92 -7.53 2.99
N LEU A 41 7.37 -8.39 3.86
CA LEU A 41 7.53 -8.31 5.32
C LEU A 41 8.79 -9.06 5.79
N ASN A 42 9.93 -8.80 5.18
CA ASN A 42 11.22 -9.23 5.69
C ASN A 42 11.93 -8.07 6.41
N ASN A 43 12.93 -8.40 7.23
CA ASN A 43 13.61 -7.44 8.07
C ASN A 43 14.26 -6.31 7.28
N ASP A 44 14.97 -6.62 6.21
CA ASP A 44 15.70 -5.64 5.41
C ASP A 44 14.75 -4.63 4.75
N ASN A 45 13.66 -5.12 4.17
CA ASN A 45 12.68 -4.27 3.49
C ASN A 45 11.93 -3.36 4.50
N ILE A 46 11.55 -3.90 5.66
CA ILE A 46 10.90 -3.11 6.73
C ILE A 46 11.84 -2.02 7.23
N LEU A 47 13.10 -2.36 7.55
CA LEU A 47 14.09 -1.38 8.01
C LEU A 47 14.37 -0.32 6.95
N ASN A 48 14.49 -0.72 5.70
CA ASN A 48 14.74 0.19 4.60
C ASN A 48 13.59 1.18 4.41
N LEU A 49 12.32 0.72 4.49
CA LEU A 49 11.15 1.57 4.46
C LEU A 49 11.18 2.61 5.59
N ILE A 50 11.37 2.16 6.82
CA ILE A 50 11.39 3.04 8.01
C ILE A 50 12.50 4.08 7.89
N ASN A 51 13.72 3.65 7.57
CA ASN A 51 14.87 4.55 7.48
C ASN A 51 14.71 5.56 6.36
N CYS A 52 14.22 5.15 5.19
CA CYS A 52 13.96 6.02 4.04
C CYS A 52 12.98 7.13 4.40
N PHE A 53 11.84 6.78 4.98
CA PHE A 53 10.78 7.75 5.29
C PHE A 53 11.17 8.66 6.46
N LYS A 54 11.80 8.14 7.50
CA LYS A 54 12.29 8.96 8.62
C LYS A 54 13.36 9.95 8.18
N ALA A 55 14.29 9.54 7.34
CA ALA A 55 15.31 10.43 6.77
C ALA A 55 14.70 11.57 5.93
N ASN A 56 13.49 11.40 5.42
CA ASN A 56 12.73 12.40 4.66
C ASN A 56 11.68 13.15 5.49
N GLY A 57 11.76 13.09 6.83
CA GLY A 57 10.93 13.86 7.74
C GLY A 57 9.59 13.26 8.10
N PHE A 58 9.32 12.01 7.72
CA PHE A 58 8.11 11.28 8.11
C PHE A 58 8.22 10.72 9.52
N ARG A 59 7.09 10.56 10.17
CA ARG A 59 6.95 9.93 11.48
C ARG A 59 5.78 8.96 11.48
N PHE A 60 5.80 8.00 12.38
CA PHE A 60 4.63 7.15 12.63
C PHE A 60 3.52 7.96 13.31
N ARG A 61 2.29 7.76 12.85
CA ARG A 61 1.09 8.30 13.49
C ARG A 61 0.74 7.53 14.77
N GLN A 62 0.89 6.21 14.73
CA GLN A 62 0.61 5.35 15.87
C GLN A 62 1.79 5.33 16.86
N PRO A 63 1.53 5.27 18.18
CA PRO A 63 2.55 5.13 19.21
C PRO A 63 3.05 3.68 19.27
N ILE A 64 4.08 3.36 18.49
CA ILE A 64 4.66 2.03 18.38
C ILE A 64 6.15 2.06 18.69
N ASP A 65 6.71 0.89 19.02
CA ASP A 65 8.16 0.71 19.05
C ASP A 65 8.67 0.33 17.65
N GLU A 66 9.20 1.31 16.94
CA GLU A 66 9.67 1.17 15.56
C GLU A 66 10.75 0.09 15.40
N LYS A 67 11.62 -0.07 16.41
CA LYS A 67 12.70 -1.05 16.39
C LYS A 67 12.20 -2.49 16.44
N LYS A 68 11.02 -2.70 17.00
CA LYS A 68 10.37 -4.02 17.10
C LYS A 68 9.56 -4.40 15.87
N LEU A 69 9.36 -3.51 14.89
CA LEU A 69 8.56 -3.82 13.70
C LEU A 69 9.13 -4.95 12.83
N ILE A 70 10.42 -5.21 12.92
CA ILE A 70 11.06 -6.38 12.26
C ILE A 70 10.67 -7.71 12.92
N ASP A 71 10.26 -7.69 14.19
CA ASP A 71 9.82 -8.88 14.91
C ASP A 71 8.37 -9.24 14.51
N LYS A 72 8.22 -10.44 13.94
CA LYS A 72 6.92 -10.98 13.54
C LYS A 72 5.95 -11.10 14.72
N GLU A 73 6.43 -11.49 15.89
CA GLU A 73 5.59 -11.62 17.09
C GLU A 73 5.09 -10.26 17.57
N TYR A 74 5.90 -9.21 17.48
CA TYR A 74 5.46 -7.85 17.79
C TYR A 74 4.36 -7.37 16.85
N ARG A 75 4.51 -7.59 15.53
CA ARG A 75 3.45 -7.26 14.57
C ARG A 75 2.17 -8.04 14.82
N LYS A 76 2.28 -9.32 15.21
CA LYS A 76 1.15 -10.15 15.62
C LYS A 76 0.44 -9.59 16.85
N GLN A 77 1.18 -9.15 17.86
CA GLN A 77 0.63 -8.49 19.06
C GLN A 77 -0.12 -7.19 18.69
N LEU A 78 0.46 -6.36 17.83
CA LEU A 78 -0.20 -5.13 17.33
C LEU A 78 -1.54 -5.44 16.68
N LYS A 79 -1.61 -6.49 15.87
CA LYS A 79 -2.82 -6.94 15.20
C LYS A 79 -3.85 -7.51 16.18
N GLU A 80 -3.47 -8.46 17.01
CA GLU A 80 -4.38 -9.23 17.85
C GLU A 80 -4.85 -8.46 19.10
N GLU A 81 -3.95 -7.70 19.75
CA GLU A 81 -4.25 -7.00 20.99
C GLU A 81 -4.71 -5.55 20.77
N LYS A 82 -4.24 -4.89 19.71
CA LYS A 82 -4.53 -3.46 19.44
C LYS A 82 -5.33 -3.22 18.17
N ASN A 83 -5.71 -4.26 17.44
CA ASN A 83 -6.41 -4.17 16.14
C ASN A 83 -5.68 -3.31 15.11
N VAL A 84 -4.36 -3.22 15.19
CA VAL A 84 -3.52 -2.50 14.22
C VAL A 84 -3.14 -3.45 13.10
N ILE A 85 -3.68 -3.21 11.91
CA ILE A 85 -3.38 -3.98 10.69
C ILE A 85 -2.52 -3.15 9.75
N VAL A 86 -2.70 -1.83 9.77
CA VAL A 86 -2.03 -0.85 8.94
C VAL A 86 -1.32 0.16 9.82
N LEU A 87 -0.10 0.51 9.48
CA LEU A 87 0.66 1.61 10.08
C LEU A 87 0.73 2.78 9.11
N THR A 88 0.70 3.98 9.68
CA THR A 88 0.72 5.23 8.93
C THR A 88 2.03 5.97 9.18
N LEU A 89 2.73 6.30 8.10
CA LEU A 89 3.82 7.26 8.07
C LEU A 89 3.30 8.56 7.48
N GLU A 90 3.42 9.65 8.20
CA GLU A 90 2.94 10.97 7.80
C GLU A 90 4.05 12.02 7.84
N ASN A 91 3.98 12.98 6.92
CA ASN A 91 4.85 14.16 6.99
C ASN A 91 4.16 15.24 7.84
N PRO A 92 4.68 15.59 9.02
CA PRO A 92 4.05 16.58 9.89
C PRO A 92 3.96 17.99 9.28
N ASN A 93 4.78 18.27 8.27
CA ASN A 93 4.79 19.55 7.55
C ASN A 93 3.91 19.56 6.29
N ASN A 94 3.39 18.41 5.88
CA ASN A 94 2.52 18.29 4.71
C ASN A 94 1.45 17.22 4.92
N PRO A 95 0.21 17.61 5.28
CA PRO A 95 -0.86 16.66 5.59
C PRO A 95 -1.34 15.83 4.39
N LEU A 96 -0.90 16.17 3.16
CA LEU A 96 -1.19 15.41 1.94
C LEU A 96 -0.16 14.30 1.68
N GLU A 97 0.88 14.22 2.49
CA GLU A 97 1.90 13.17 2.40
C GLU A 97 1.67 12.11 3.49
N VAL A 98 0.87 11.11 3.15
CA VAL A 98 0.48 10.00 4.02
C VAL A 98 0.72 8.69 3.30
N LEU A 99 1.48 7.80 3.95
CA LEU A 99 1.71 6.42 3.51
C LEU A 99 1.13 5.45 4.53
N ASP A 100 0.24 4.59 4.07
CA ASP A 100 -0.31 3.48 4.84
C ASP A 100 0.28 2.16 4.33
N PHE A 101 0.78 1.33 5.22
CA PHE A 101 1.29 0.01 4.86
C PHE A 101 0.83 -1.08 5.82
N PHE A 102 0.57 -2.26 5.28
CA PHE A 102 0.15 -3.43 6.06
C PHE A 102 1.32 -4.00 6.87
N ILE A 103 1.07 -4.31 8.14
CA ILE A 103 2.01 -5.07 9.00
C ILE A 103 1.72 -6.58 8.98
N ASP A 104 0.58 -6.94 8.36
CA ASP A 104 0.20 -8.30 8.03
C ASP A 104 -0.59 -8.22 6.71
N ASN A 105 0.00 -8.75 5.64
CA ASN A 105 -0.59 -8.61 4.32
C ASN A 105 -1.90 -9.42 4.20
N PRO A 106 -2.96 -8.81 3.66
CA PRO A 106 -4.26 -9.48 3.53
C PRO A 106 -4.25 -10.63 2.51
N ILE A 107 -3.33 -10.61 1.56
CA ILE A 107 -3.11 -11.66 0.55
C ILE A 107 -1.62 -11.99 0.45
N ASP A 108 -1.27 -13.10 -0.21
CA ASP A 108 0.12 -13.50 -0.43
C ASP A 108 0.88 -12.46 -1.26
N PHE A 109 1.89 -11.83 -0.62
CA PHE A 109 2.67 -10.77 -1.24
C PHE A 109 3.41 -11.26 -2.49
N ASN A 110 4.09 -12.40 -2.44
CA ASN A 110 4.91 -12.88 -3.55
C ASN A 110 4.07 -13.20 -4.79
N LYS A 111 2.90 -13.81 -4.59
CA LYS A 111 1.94 -14.08 -5.68
C LYS A 111 1.43 -12.78 -6.29
N ALA A 112 1.00 -11.82 -5.46
CA ALA A 112 0.54 -10.52 -5.93
C ALA A 112 1.66 -9.74 -6.64
N TYR A 113 2.87 -9.76 -6.11
CA TYR A 113 4.03 -9.09 -6.71
C TYR A 113 4.40 -9.66 -8.09
N SER A 114 4.21 -10.95 -8.30
CA SER A 114 4.47 -11.60 -9.60
C SER A 114 3.50 -11.15 -10.69
N ARG A 115 2.28 -10.74 -10.35
CA ARG A 115 1.21 -10.27 -11.29
C ARG A 115 1.03 -8.77 -11.32
N LYS A 116 1.90 -8.01 -10.65
CA LYS A 116 1.79 -6.55 -10.61
C LYS A 116 1.80 -5.92 -11.99
N LYS A 117 1.06 -4.84 -12.13
CA LYS A 117 1.18 -3.91 -13.27
C LYS A 117 2.30 -2.92 -12.97
N ILE A 118 3.14 -2.65 -13.94
CA ILE A 118 4.20 -1.64 -13.86
C ILE A 118 3.77 -0.43 -14.68
N LEU A 119 3.69 0.73 -14.02
CA LEU A 119 3.44 2.02 -14.65
C LEU A 119 4.73 2.84 -14.60
N LYS A 120 5.21 3.24 -15.77
CA LYS A 120 6.38 4.14 -15.87
C LYS A 120 5.91 5.60 -15.78
N VAL A 121 6.56 6.36 -14.91
CA VAL A 121 6.30 7.79 -14.71
C VAL A 121 7.66 8.49 -14.71
N ASP A 122 7.93 9.27 -15.75
CA ASP A 122 9.21 9.96 -15.94
C ASP A 122 10.41 9.01 -15.78
N ASP A 123 11.18 9.14 -14.70
CA ASP A 123 12.41 8.40 -14.41
C ASP A 123 12.23 7.27 -13.37
N PHE A 124 11.00 6.93 -12.98
CA PHE A 124 10.71 5.88 -12.01
C PHE A 124 9.51 5.01 -12.39
N GLU A 125 9.35 3.92 -11.67
CA GLU A 125 8.26 2.96 -11.87
C GLU A 125 7.36 2.87 -10.64
N ILE A 126 6.06 2.65 -10.89
CA ILE A 126 5.06 2.38 -9.86
C ILE A 126 4.61 0.92 -10.05
N TYR A 127 4.62 0.16 -8.96
CA TYR A 127 4.20 -1.23 -8.93
C TYR A 127 2.78 -1.32 -8.35
N ILE A 128 1.81 -1.67 -9.20
CA ILE A 128 0.38 -1.63 -8.87
C ILE A 128 -0.14 -3.06 -8.79
N ALA A 129 -0.94 -3.36 -7.77
CA ALA A 129 -1.63 -4.65 -7.67
C ALA A 129 -2.53 -4.90 -8.89
N SER A 130 -2.69 -6.17 -9.28
CA SER A 130 -3.65 -6.54 -10.31
C SER A 130 -5.08 -6.18 -9.87
N ILE A 131 -5.98 -6.02 -10.83
CA ILE A 131 -7.41 -5.74 -10.54
C ILE A 131 -7.98 -6.85 -9.64
N GLU A 132 -7.65 -8.10 -9.90
CA GLU A 132 -8.08 -9.26 -9.10
C GLU A 132 -7.61 -9.15 -7.66
N ASP A 133 -6.34 -8.80 -7.44
CA ASP A 133 -5.76 -8.63 -6.11
C ASP A 133 -6.40 -7.47 -5.34
N ILE A 134 -6.67 -6.35 -6.02
CA ILE A 134 -7.38 -5.21 -5.40
C ILE A 134 -8.79 -5.64 -4.98
N ILE A 135 -9.50 -6.35 -5.83
CA ILE A 135 -10.85 -6.87 -5.52
C ILE A 135 -10.80 -7.80 -4.31
N GLU A 136 -9.83 -8.72 -4.24
CA GLU A 136 -9.69 -9.65 -3.12
C GLU A 136 -9.43 -8.92 -1.81
N ILE A 137 -8.51 -7.96 -1.79
CA ILE A 137 -8.21 -7.11 -0.62
C ILE A 137 -9.48 -6.36 -0.17
N LYS A 138 -10.24 -5.79 -1.10
CA LYS A 138 -11.46 -5.05 -0.80
C LYS A 138 -12.60 -5.92 -0.26
N LYS A 139 -12.71 -7.16 -0.72
CA LYS A 139 -13.65 -8.14 -0.15
C LYS A 139 -13.33 -8.45 1.31
N ILE A 140 -12.04 -8.50 1.67
CA ILE A 140 -11.60 -8.73 3.05
C ILE A 140 -11.95 -7.53 3.93
N SER A 141 -11.68 -6.30 3.48
CA SER A 141 -11.98 -5.09 4.26
C SER A 141 -13.48 -4.78 4.35
N ASN A 142 -14.25 -5.11 3.33
CA ASN A 142 -15.72 -5.11 3.28
C ASN A 142 -16.40 -3.84 3.81
N ARG A 143 -15.82 -2.66 3.54
CA ARG A 143 -16.44 -1.37 3.86
C ARG A 143 -17.48 -0.99 2.78
N PRO A 144 -18.47 -0.13 3.08
CA PRO A 144 -19.47 0.30 2.08
C PRO A 144 -18.85 0.83 0.78
N ILE A 145 -17.77 1.61 0.87
CA ILE A 145 -17.07 2.13 -0.31
C ILE A 145 -16.37 1.02 -1.11
N ASP A 146 -15.95 -0.06 -0.46
CA ASP A 146 -15.27 -1.18 -1.12
C ASP A 146 -16.22 -1.94 -2.06
N ILE A 147 -17.51 -1.96 -1.77
CA ILE A 147 -18.54 -2.57 -2.64
C ILE A 147 -18.59 -1.83 -3.99
N SER A 148 -18.70 -0.51 -3.96
CA SER A 148 -18.70 0.33 -5.16
C SER A 148 -17.38 0.22 -5.94
N ASP A 149 -16.24 0.18 -5.25
CA ASP A 149 -14.94 0.00 -5.86
C ASP A 149 -14.84 -1.34 -6.59
N ILE A 150 -15.35 -2.42 -5.98
CA ILE A 150 -15.37 -3.77 -6.57
C ILE A 150 -16.24 -3.80 -7.83
N GLU A 151 -17.42 -3.19 -7.79
CA GLU A 151 -18.31 -3.12 -8.95
C GLU A 151 -17.64 -2.40 -10.12
N ASN A 152 -17.03 -1.24 -9.87
CA ASN A 152 -16.34 -0.47 -10.90
C ASN A 152 -15.13 -1.23 -11.49
N LEU A 153 -14.37 -1.93 -10.64
CA LEU A 153 -13.23 -2.74 -11.10
C LEU A 153 -13.66 -3.92 -11.95
N LYS A 154 -14.78 -4.57 -11.60
CA LYS A 154 -15.33 -5.67 -12.41
C LYS A 154 -15.80 -5.18 -13.79
N LEU A 155 -16.50 -4.05 -13.84
CA LEU A 155 -16.92 -3.44 -15.10
C LEU A 155 -15.72 -3.08 -15.99
N LEU A 156 -14.67 -2.52 -15.41
CA LEU A 156 -13.45 -2.22 -16.14
C LEU A 156 -12.82 -3.47 -16.75
N LYS A 157 -12.74 -4.55 -15.98
CA LYS A 157 -12.18 -5.82 -16.45
C LYS A 157 -13.00 -6.43 -17.58
N GLU A 158 -14.33 -6.42 -17.48
CA GLU A 158 -15.22 -6.91 -18.55
C GLU A 158 -14.99 -6.13 -19.85
N HIS A 159 -14.84 -4.81 -19.79
CA HIS A 159 -14.55 -3.99 -20.98
C HIS A 159 -13.17 -4.25 -21.58
N GLU A 160 -12.15 -4.54 -20.77
CA GLU A 160 -10.82 -4.90 -21.26
C GLU A 160 -10.81 -6.28 -21.98
N GLU A 161 -11.65 -7.21 -21.57
CA GLU A 161 -11.79 -8.55 -22.19
C GLU A 161 -12.59 -8.50 -23.52
N GLU A 162 -13.42 -7.48 -23.74
CA GLU A 162 -14.20 -7.29 -24.97
C GLU A 162 -13.41 -6.61 -26.10
N LEU A 163 -12.24 -6.05 -25.84
CA LEU A 163 -11.36 -5.39 -26.80
C LEU A 163 -10.29 -6.32 -27.37
#